data_dc02c1ca7e25c71a4188fcc754c0b3a8
#
_entry.id   dc02c1ca7e25c71a4188fcc754c0b3a8
#
_cell.length_a   1.000
_cell.length_b   1.000
_cell.length_c   1.000
_cell.angle_alpha   90.00
_cell.angle_beta   90.00
_cell.angle_gamma   90.00
#
_symmetry.space_group_name_H-M   'P 1'
#
loop_
_entity.id
_entity.type
_entity.pdbx_description
1 polymer ?
#
loop_
_entity_poly.entity_id
_entity_poly.type
_entity_poly.pdbx_seq_one_letter_code
_entity_poly.pdbx_strand_id
1 'polypeptide(L)'
;MTNEEFLQRYDSGKPNFTKDEIEKMAYEEFGNWVDTAEGRTHRWYQEVETIFEVGDRLFAVNWDRGLTEQQENDFDDAEVYEVERKEKVIFTYIRKDTYGND
;
A
#
# COMPACT_ATOMS: atom_id res chain seq x y z
N MET A 1 -5.63 12.17 -13.87
CA MET A 1 -5.05 13.03 -12.80
C MET A 1 -3.55 13.07 -12.96
N THR A 2 -2.98 14.26 -12.94
CA THR A 2 -1.53 14.42 -13.00
C THR A 2 -0.91 14.35 -11.61
N ASN A 3 0.41 14.19 -11.55
CA ASN A 3 1.12 14.19 -10.27
C ASN A 3 0.91 15.50 -9.52
N GLU A 4 0.96 16.61 -10.23
CA GLU A 4 0.76 17.94 -9.62
C GLU A 4 -0.64 18.08 -9.04
N GLU A 5 -1.62 17.63 -9.78
CA GLU A 5 -3.01 17.67 -9.34
C GLU A 5 -3.23 16.80 -8.09
N PHE A 6 -2.65 15.62 -8.07
CA PHE A 6 -2.70 14.73 -6.90
C PHE A 6 -2.12 15.43 -5.67
N LEU A 7 -0.91 15.96 -5.79
CA LEU A 7 -0.22 16.61 -4.68
C LEU A 7 -0.99 17.83 -4.17
N GLN A 8 -1.54 18.61 -5.08
CA GLN A 8 -2.33 19.79 -4.71
C GLN A 8 -3.58 19.37 -3.93
N ARG A 9 -4.27 18.36 -4.40
CA ARG A 9 -5.48 17.88 -3.74
C ARG A 9 -5.17 17.24 -2.40
N TYR A 10 -4.09 16.46 -2.31
CA TYR A 10 -3.68 15.87 -1.06
C TYR A 10 -3.31 16.92 -0.03
N ASP A 11 -2.51 17.89 -0.41
CA ASP A 11 -2.03 18.92 0.49
C ASP A 11 -3.09 19.94 0.90
N SER A 12 -4.25 19.91 0.25
CA SER A 12 -5.37 20.78 0.63
C SER A 12 -5.98 20.40 1.98
N GLY A 13 -5.62 19.23 2.50
CA GLY A 13 -6.14 18.75 3.78
C GLY A 13 -7.47 18.02 3.69
N LYS A 14 -8.10 18.02 2.54
CA LYS A 14 -9.35 17.30 2.30
C LYS A 14 -9.30 16.66 0.93
N PRO A 15 -8.48 15.62 0.75
CA PRO A 15 -8.36 14.98 -0.55
C PRO A 15 -9.65 14.24 -0.89
N ASN A 16 -10.38 14.76 -1.87
CA ASN A 16 -11.58 14.09 -2.34
C ASN A 16 -11.26 13.36 -3.62
N PHE A 17 -10.64 12.20 -3.49
CA PHE A 17 -10.38 11.35 -4.63
C PHE A 17 -11.63 10.55 -4.97
N THR A 18 -11.93 10.43 -6.26
CA THR A 18 -13.07 9.63 -6.69
C THR A 18 -12.74 8.15 -6.58
N LYS A 19 -13.76 7.32 -6.63
CA LYS A 19 -13.57 5.87 -6.59
C LYS A 19 -12.66 5.40 -7.73
N ASP A 20 -12.85 5.93 -8.92
CA ASP A 20 -12.02 5.61 -10.08
C ASP A 20 -10.56 5.97 -9.83
N GLU A 21 -10.31 7.12 -9.24
CA GLU A 21 -8.96 7.56 -8.93
C GLU A 21 -8.30 6.66 -7.89
N ILE A 22 -9.05 6.26 -6.88
CA ILE A 22 -8.58 5.35 -5.84
C ILE A 22 -8.28 3.98 -6.43
N GLU A 23 -9.13 3.47 -7.30
CA GLU A 23 -8.89 2.20 -7.97
C GLU A 23 -7.60 2.22 -8.79
N LYS A 24 -7.33 3.30 -9.48
CA LYS A 24 -6.09 3.43 -10.24
C LYS A 24 -4.87 3.41 -9.34
N MET A 25 -4.94 4.05 -8.18
CA MET A 25 -3.86 4.00 -7.19
C MET A 25 -3.68 2.58 -6.68
N ALA A 26 -4.77 1.91 -6.35
CA ALA A 26 -4.75 0.57 -5.79
C ALA A 26 -4.21 -0.46 -6.77
N TYR A 27 -4.51 -0.29 -8.05
CA TYR A 27 -4.12 -1.24 -9.10
C TYR A 27 -2.81 -0.86 -9.81
N GLU A 28 -1.99 -0.01 -9.18
CA GLU A 28 -0.67 0.34 -9.69
C GLU A 28 -0.72 1.13 -11.00
N GLU A 29 -1.82 1.80 -11.26
CA GLU A 29 -2.00 2.54 -12.50
C GLU A 29 -1.76 4.04 -12.35
N PHE A 30 -1.49 4.52 -11.15
CA PHE A 30 -1.21 5.92 -10.89
C PHE A 30 0.10 6.06 -10.11
N GLY A 31 0.92 7.01 -10.50
CA GLY A 31 2.24 7.22 -9.92
C GLY A 31 3.20 6.09 -10.29
N ASN A 32 4.26 5.97 -9.52
CA ASN A 32 5.21 4.88 -9.70
C ASN A 32 5.01 3.88 -8.57
N TRP A 33 4.59 2.68 -8.91
CA TRP A 33 4.39 1.63 -7.94
C TRP A 33 5.70 1.29 -7.22
N VAL A 34 5.65 1.15 -5.91
CA VAL A 34 6.81 0.84 -5.09
C VAL A 34 6.68 -0.55 -4.47
N ASP A 35 5.55 -0.81 -3.82
CA ASP A 35 5.36 -2.07 -3.10
C ASP A 35 3.88 -2.31 -2.86
N THR A 36 3.53 -3.56 -2.57
CA THR A 36 2.20 -3.95 -2.15
C THR A 36 2.33 -4.79 -0.90
N ALA A 37 1.74 -4.32 0.19
CA ALA A 37 1.78 -5.01 1.46
C ALA A 37 0.41 -5.64 1.75
N GLU A 38 0.42 -6.86 2.28
CA GLU A 38 -0.80 -7.52 2.69
C GLU A 38 -0.91 -7.45 4.21
N GLY A 39 -2.07 -7.02 4.68
CA GLY A 39 -2.34 -6.93 6.09
C GLY A 39 -3.16 -8.10 6.59
N ARG A 40 -4.13 -7.79 7.44
CA ARG A 40 -4.96 -8.83 8.05
C ARG A 40 -5.91 -9.46 7.03
N THR A 41 -6.09 -10.77 7.16
CA THR A 41 -7.09 -11.49 6.36
C THR A 41 -8.38 -11.60 7.17
N HIS A 42 -9.46 -11.13 6.59
CA HIS A 42 -10.80 -11.30 7.11
C HIS A 42 -11.47 -12.46 6.36
N ARG A 43 -12.64 -12.83 6.76
CA ARG A 43 -13.33 -14.00 6.19
C ARG A 43 -13.44 -13.97 4.67
N TRP A 44 -13.76 -12.79 4.11
CA TRP A 44 -14.01 -12.65 2.68
C TRP A 44 -13.04 -11.71 1.99
N TYR A 45 -12.20 -11.04 2.74
CA TYR A 45 -11.34 -9.99 2.24
C TYR A 45 -9.94 -10.06 2.83
N GLN A 46 -8.99 -9.62 2.05
CA GLN A 46 -7.61 -9.41 2.46
C GLN A 46 -7.36 -7.91 2.47
N GLU A 47 -6.88 -7.38 3.58
CA GLU A 47 -6.44 -5.97 3.62
C GLU A 47 -5.18 -5.84 2.80
N VAL A 48 -5.15 -4.82 1.95
CA VAL A 48 -4.02 -4.55 1.06
C VAL A 48 -3.65 -3.09 1.16
N GLU A 49 -2.36 -2.82 1.09
CA GLU A 49 -1.84 -1.47 1.04
C GLU A 49 -0.95 -1.36 -0.19
N THR A 50 -1.31 -0.48 -1.12
CA THR A 50 -0.49 -0.23 -2.30
C THR A 50 0.33 1.02 -2.06
N ILE A 51 1.63 0.93 -2.22
CA ILE A 51 2.56 2.03 -2.00
C ILE A 51 3.06 2.53 -3.35
N PHE A 52 2.96 3.83 -3.57
CA PHE A 52 3.33 4.44 -4.82
C PHE A 52 4.02 5.79 -4.60
N GLU A 53 4.83 6.17 -5.57
CA GLU A 53 5.59 7.41 -5.53
C GLU A 53 4.97 8.44 -6.45
N VAL A 54 4.82 9.65 -5.95
CA VAL A 54 4.36 10.79 -6.74
C VAL A 54 5.37 11.92 -6.53
N GLY A 55 6.09 12.26 -7.59
CA GLY A 55 7.22 13.17 -7.46
C GLY A 55 8.32 12.52 -6.64
N ASP A 56 8.73 13.17 -5.56
CA ASP A 56 9.71 12.63 -4.63
C ASP A 56 9.08 12.20 -3.31
N ARG A 57 7.78 12.02 -3.29
CA ARG A 57 7.01 11.68 -2.09
C ARG A 57 6.37 10.31 -2.23
N LEU A 58 6.21 9.63 -1.10
CA LEU A 58 5.61 8.30 -1.06
C LEU A 58 4.24 8.35 -0.42
N PHE A 59 3.31 7.63 -1.01
CA PHE A 59 1.93 7.54 -0.54
C PHE A 59 1.49 6.10 -0.49
N ALA A 60 0.45 5.84 0.28
CA ALA A 60 -0.18 4.55 0.34
C ALA A 60 -1.68 4.69 0.22
N VAL A 61 -2.31 3.69 -0.36
CA VAL A 61 -3.76 3.56 -0.37
C VAL A 61 -4.11 2.19 0.19
N ASN A 62 -4.99 2.16 1.20
CA ASN A 62 -5.47 0.89 1.75
C ASN A 62 -6.80 0.52 1.10
N TRP A 63 -7.02 -0.75 0.91
CA TRP A 63 -8.24 -1.27 0.30
C TRP A 63 -8.40 -2.74 0.65
N ASP A 64 -9.55 -3.31 0.34
CA ASP A 64 -9.86 -4.70 0.62
C ASP A 64 -10.00 -5.49 -0.67
N ARG A 65 -9.19 -6.54 -0.80
CA ARG A 65 -9.23 -7.43 -1.96
C ARG A 65 -10.17 -8.59 -1.66
N GLY A 66 -11.12 -8.84 -2.57
CA GLY A 66 -12.02 -9.97 -2.45
C GLY A 66 -11.27 -11.29 -2.58
N LEU A 67 -11.58 -12.25 -1.71
CA LEU A 67 -10.88 -13.54 -1.67
C LEU A 67 -11.53 -14.62 -2.51
N THR A 68 -12.74 -14.37 -3.04
CA THR A 68 -13.43 -15.32 -3.90
C THR A 68 -13.91 -14.62 -5.16
N GLU A 69 -14.28 -15.39 -6.17
CA GLU A 69 -14.81 -14.83 -7.40
C GLU A 69 -16.11 -14.05 -7.19
N GLN A 70 -16.80 -14.33 -6.10
CA GLN A 70 -18.05 -13.67 -5.79
C GLN A 70 -17.88 -12.40 -4.98
N GLN A 71 -16.67 -12.14 -4.50
CA GLN A 71 -16.39 -10.97 -3.69
C GLN A 71 -15.62 -9.96 -4.53
N GLU A 72 -16.21 -8.81 -4.75
CA GLU A 72 -15.54 -7.73 -5.44
C GLU A 72 -14.58 -7.01 -4.49
N ASN A 73 -13.53 -6.43 -5.04
CA ASN A 73 -12.64 -5.58 -4.27
C ASN A 73 -13.41 -4.39 -3.73
N ASP A 74 -13.12 -4.01 -2.50
CA ASP A 74 -13.86 -2.97 -1.80
C ASP A 74 -12.97 -1.75 -1.56
N PHE A 75 -13.44 -0.58 -1.95
CA PHE A 75 -12.73 0.68 -1.79
C PHE A 75 -13.52 1.69 -0.95
N ASP A 76 -14.62 1.27 -0.35
CA ASP A 76 -15.50 2.19 0.36
C ASP A 76 -14.82 2.89 1.54
N ASP A 77 -13.96 2.17 2.23
CA ASP A 77 -13.22 2.73 3.36
C ASP A 77 -11.77 3.02 3.02
N ALA A 78 -11.45 3.11 1.75
CA ALA A 78 -10.09 3.34 1.32
C ALA A 78 -9.60 4.74 1.71
N GLU A 79 -8.41 4.80 2.24
CA GLU A 79 -7.76 6.05 2.59
C GLU A 79 -6.44 6.17 1.85
N VAL A 80 -6.10 7.40 1.49
CA VAL A 80 -4.81 7.73 0.89
C VAL A 80 -4.03 8.53 1.92
N TYR A 81 -2.82 8.10 2.22
CA TYR A 81 -2.00 8.79 3.21
C TYR A 81 -0.53 8.76 2.80
N GLU A 82 0.19 9.75 3.28
CA GLU A 82 1.62 9.84 2.98
C GLU A 82 2.39 8.92 3.91
N VAL A 83 3.42 8.26 3.35
CA VAL A 83 4.28 7.35 4.11
C VAL A 83 5.74 7.73 3.89
N GLU A 84 6.60 7.25 4.77
CA GLU A 84 8.03 7.42 4.58
C GLU A 84 8.71 6.06 4.68
N ARG A 85 9.81 5.93 3.98
CA ARG A 85 10.59 4.69 4.03
C ARG A 85 11.44 4.69 5.28
N LYS A 86 11.34 3.61 6.05
CA LYS A 86 12.21 3.41 7.20
C LYS A 86 12.98 2.12 7.04
N GLU A 87 14.25 2.18 7.30
CA GLU A 87 15.06 1.00 7.32
C GLU A 87 14.73 0.18 8.56
N LYS A 88 14.56 -1.11 8.37
CA LYS A 88 14.25 -2.01 9.48
C LYS A 88 15.32 -3.05 9.58
N VAL A 89 15.96 -3.13 10.74
CA VAL A 89 16.93 -4.17 11.02
C VAL A 89 16.19 -5.41 11.50
N ILE A 90 16.40 -6.52 10.81
CA ILE A 90 15.77 -7.78 11.15
C ILE A 90 16.83 -8.76 11.60
N PHE A 91 16.61 -9.34 12.78
CA PHE A 91 17.51 -10.38 13.29
C PHE A 91 16.87 -11.74 13.01
N THR A 92 17.69 -12.66 12.52
CA THR A 92 17.27 -14.04 12.36
C THR A 92 18.08 -14.88 13.32
N TYR A 93 17.52 -16.02 13.70
CA TYR A 93 18.17 -16.90 14.65
C TYR A 93 18.44 -18.23 13.97
N ILE A 94 19.73 -18.61 13.95
CA ILE A 94 20.13 -19.86 13.37
C ILE A 94 20.65 -20.78 14.47
N ARG A 95 20.58 -22.06 14.24
CA ARG A 95 21.07 -23.02 15.19
C ARG A 95 22.57 -22.88 15.34
N LYS A 96 23.02 -22.77 16.57
CA LYS A 96 24.46 -22.68 16.83
C LYS A 96 25.11 -24.02 16.51
N ASP A 97 26.18 -23.96 15.70
CA ASP A 97 26.88 -25.17 15.34
C ASP A 97 27.80 -25.58 16.46
N THR A 98 27.57 -26.73 17.04
CA THR A 98 28.36 -27.21 18.15
C THR A 98 29.69 -27.79 17.70
N TYR A 99 29.88 -28.02 16.43
CA TYR A 99 31.15 -28.52 15.96
C TYR A 99 32.09 -27.39 15.56
N GLY A 100 31.68 -26.21 15.81
CA GLY A 100 32.57 -25.10 15.74
C GLY A 100 33.20 -24.82 14.48
N ASN A 101 32.58 -25.04 13.50
CA ASN A 101 33.15 -24.77 12.37
C ASN A 101 33.39 -23.49 12.25
N ASP A 102 33.74 -22.97 12.77
CA ASP A 102 33.89 -21.90 12.59
C ASP A 102 34.22 -21.15 12.00
#